data_8d25539f86a5bd498992eee771ab0552
#
_entry.id   8d25539f86a5bd498992eee771ab0552
#
_cell.length_a   1.000
_cell.length_b   1.000
_cell.length_c   1.000
_cell.angle_alpha   90.00
_cell.angle_beta   90.00
_cell.angle_gamma   90.00
#
_symmetry.space_group_name_H-M   'P 1'
#
loop_
_entity.id
_entity.type
_entity.pdbx_description
1 polymer ?
#
loop_
_entity_poly.entity_id
_entity_poly.type
_entity_poly.pdbx_seq_one_letter_code
_entity_poly.pdbx_strand_id
1 'polypeptide(L)'
;MTSHKDPAWLDNAVFYEIYPQSFNDTNADGIGDINGIIEKLGYIQELGCNAIWLNPCFKSPFGDAGYDVEDYCTVAPRYGTNEDLVELFREVHARGMHILLDLVPGHTAVTHKWFKESMKAARNEFTDRYVWTDSIWEEPQGMGCIRGISDRDGSCAVNFFSHQPALNYGFYKPDPAKKWQQPMDAEGPLATREALKDIMRFWLSAGADGFRVDMAGSLVKNDEDGQGTVALWQDIRAFLDREFPAAAMVSEWGEPDKSLIGGFHMDFLLHFGPSHYNDLFRCAQPYFSRRGKGSAAEFVAAYRRSMAKTDGRGLICIPSGNHDMDRLARNLDTDELRVAFAFLLTMPGAPFIYYGDEIGMRYVEGLTSVEGGYGRTGSRSPMQWDKGLNAGFSSASAEKLYIPLDPAADRPDACAQMCDEGSLRSEVKRLIAFRQDNPALQSRGGMEFITDGADGGALVYRRTGGSQTIYAVINPAGTPAQIPQIPAGGRVLYSIGGYTYDGALTVEGGSAVFVEA
;
A
#
# COMPACT_ATOMS: atom_id res chain seq x y z
N MET A 1 -0.38 24.66 -17.99
CA MET A 1 -0.29 23.51 -17.10
C MET A 1 1.17 23.39 -16.71
N THR A 2 1.51 23.62 -15.46
CA THR A 2 2.87 23.39 -14.95
C THR A 2 3.13 21.89 -15.01
N SER A 3 4.13 21.47 -15.77
CA SER A 3 4.59 20.07 -15.78
C SER A 3 5.15 19.79 -14.36
N HIS A 4 4.37 19.15 -13.52
CA HIS A 4 4.85 18.63 -12.25
C HIS A 4 5.92 17.59 -12.55
N LYS A 5 7.12 17.77 -12.04
CA LYS A 5 8.21 16.81 -12.23
C LYS A 5 8.19 15.88 -11.01
N ASP A 6 7.78 14.64 -11.23
CA ASP A 6 7.80 13.63 -10.15
C ASP A 6 9.24 13.32 -9.71
N PRO A 7 9.46 12.91 -8.46
CA PRO A 7 10.77 12.51 -7.96
C PRO A 7 11.38 11.40 -8.80
N ALA A 8 12.63 11.60 -9.25
CA ALA A 8 13.32 10.68 -10.17
C ALA A 8 13.55 9.29 -9.55
N TRP A 9 13.67 9.19 -8.22
CA TRP A 9 13.87 7.91 -7.54
C TRP A 9 12.68 6.95 -7.72
N LEU A 10 11.48 7.45 -8.04
CA LEU A 10 10.31 6.62 -8.33
C LEU A 10 10.45 5.80 -9.62
N ASP A 11 11.34 6.18 -10.53
CA ASP A 11 11.51 5.49 -11.82
C ASP A 11 11.98 4.05 -11.64
N ASN A 12 12.74 3.78 -10.57
CA ASN A 12 13.26 2.45 -10.25
C ASN A 12 12.90 1.98 -8.84
N ALA A 13 11.85 2.55 -8.26
CA ALA A 13 11.42 2.20 -6.90
C ALA A 13 10.80 0.80 -6.85
N VAL A 14 11.19 0.04 -5.83
CA VAL A 14 10.55 -1.20 -5.37
C VAL A 14 10.37 -1.07 -3.86
N PHE A 15 9.13 -1.01 -3.44
CA PHE A 15 8.78 -0.79 -2.04
C PHE A 15 8.67 -2.09 -1.25
N TYR A 16 9.07 -2.01 0.02
CA TYR A 16 8.82 -3.02 1.04
C TYR A 16 7.92 -2.43 2.12
N GLU A 17 6.72 -2.99 2.31
CA GLU A 17 5.77 -2.53 3.33
C GLU A 17 6.08 -3.21 4.65
N ILE A 18 6.24 -2.42 5.72
CA ILE A 18 6.51 -2.87 7.08
C ILE A 18 5.33 -2.57 7.98
N TYR A 19 4.77 -3.62 8.60
CA TYR A 19 3.85 -3.52 9.73
C TYR A 19 4.67 -3.58 11.02
N PRO A 20 4.94 -2.43 11.68
CA PRO A 20 5.99 -2.35 12.70
C PRO A 20 5.77 -3.32 13.86
N GLN A 21 4.54 -3.48 14.34
CA GLN A 21 4.19 -4.37 15.46
C GLN A 21 4.66 -5.81 15.29
N SER A 22 4.81 -6.26 14.04
CA SER A 22 5.05 -7.66 13.70
C SER A 22 6.35 -7.88 12.92
N PHE A 23 7.24 -6.88 12.84
CA PHE A 23 8.42 -6.97 12.00
C PHE A 23 9.66 -7.53 12.75
N ASN A 24 10.12 -6.86 13.81
CA ASN A 24 11.22 -7.33 14.66
C ASN A 24 11.18 -6.61 16.01
N ASP A 25 11.22 -7.35 17.11
CA ASP A 25 11.18 -6.88 18.49
C ASP A 25 12.56 -6.94 19.13
N THR A 26 13.13 -5.79 19.48
CA THR A 26 14.48 -5.71 20.08
C THR A 26 14.46 -5.61 21.60
N ASN A 27 13.33 -5.25 22.22
CA ASN A 27 13.21 -4.98 23.65
C ASN A 27 12.54 -6.10 24.46
N ALA A 28 12.11 -7.19 23.79
CA ALA A 28 11.46 -8.36 24.38
C ALA A 28 10.10 -8.08 25.05
N ASP A 29 9.34 -7.13 24.52
CA ASP A 29 7.98 -6.88 24.99
C ASP A 29 6.91 -7.62 24.15
N GLY A 30 7.29 -8.23 23.03
CA GLY A 30 6.42 -9.00 22.12
C GLY A 30 5.86 -8.19 20.98
N ILE A 31 6.25 -6.92 20.86
CA ILE A 31 5.83 -5.98 19.81
C ILE A 31 7.07 -5.50 19.06
N GLY A 32 7.03 -5.53 17.74
CA GLY A 32 8.13 -4.99 16.94
C GLY A 32 8.32 -3.49 17.12
N ASP A 33 9.55 -3.02 16.94
CA ASP A 33 9.94 -1.65 17.19
C ASP A 33 10.83 -1.06 16.07
N ILE A 34 11.09 0.27 16.13
CA ILE A 34 11.87 0.99 15.12
C ILE A 34 13.32 0.49 15.09
N ASN A 35 13.92 0.18 16.23
CA ASN A 35 15.26 -0.37 16.27
C ASN A 35 15.33 -1.74 15.59
N GLY A 36 14.27 -2.54 15.74
CA GLY A 36 14.12 -3.81 15.02
C GLY A 36 14.05 -3.63 13.51
N ILE A 37 13.41 -2.56 13.04
CA ILE A 37 13.42 -2.23 11.61
C ILE A 37 14.85 -1.87 11.16
N ILE A 38 15.56 -1.04 11.93
CA ILE A 38 16.95 -0.64 11.64
C ILE A 38 17.85 -1.87 11.52
N GLU A 39 17.75 -2.85 12.44
CA GLU A 39 18.52 -4.10 12.39
C GLU A 39 18.26 -4.92 11.11
N LYS A 40 17.07 -4.82 10.53
CA LYS A 40 16.67 -5.62 9.36
C LYS A 40 16.76 -4.86 8.03
N LEU A 41 17.23 -3.62 7.99
CA LEU A 41 17.42 -2.87 6.74
C LEU A 41 18.35 -3.58 5.75
N GLY A 42 19.38 -4.27 6.24
CA GLY A 42 20.28 -5.07 5.40
C GLY A 42 19.57 -6.18 4.63
N TYR A 43 18.55 -6.81 5.23
CA TYR A 43 17.73 -7.84 4.58
C TYR A 43 16.90 -7.24 3.44
N ILE A 44 16.28 -6.08 3.67
CA ILE A 44 15.44 -5.39 2.69
C ILE A 44 16.29 -4.93 1.49
N GLN A 45 17.46 -4.33 1.77
CA GLN A 45 18.40 -3.91 0.74
C GLN A 45 18.94 -5.10 -0.07
N GLU A 46 19.28 -6.21 0.59
CA GLU A 46 19.79 -7.42 -0.06
C GLU A 46 18.74 -8.11 -0.93
N LEU A 47 17.44 -8.01 -0.57
CA LEU A 47 16.33 -8.46 -1.42
C LEU A 47 16.24 -7.63 -2.73
N GLY A 48 16.76 -6.38 -2.72
CA GLY A 48 16.75 -5.47 -3.85
C GLY A 48 15.70 -4.34 -3.74
N CYS A 49 14.90 -4.31 -2.65
CA CYS A 49 14.00 -3.19 -2.41
C CYS A 49 14.81 -1.93 -2.05
N ASN A 50 14.40 -0.79 -2.60
CA ASN A 50 15.08 0.50 -2.41
C ASN A 50 14.15 1.58 -1.87
N ALA A 51 12.94 1.20 -1.47
CA ALA A 51 12.00 2.09 -0.78
C ALA A 51 11.21 1.31 0.29
N ILE A 52 10.81 1.99 1.34
CA ILE A 52 10.03 1.44 2.45
C ILE A 52 8.71 2.20 2.56
N TRP A 53 7.63 1.48 2.82
CA TRP A 53 6.40 2.04 3.37
C TRP A 53 6.25 1.53 4.80
N LEU A 54 6.31 2.43 5.77
CA LEU A 54 6.11 2.15 7.18
C LEU A 54 4.65 2.41 7.56
N ASN A 55 3.90 1.38 7.98
CA ASN A 55 2.56 1.53 8.52
C ASN A 55 2.56 2.42 9.77
N PRO A 56 1.38 2.89 10.28
CA PRO A 56 1.34 3.93 11.30
C PRO A 56 2.20 3.63 12.53
N CYS A 57 3.09 4.55 12.87
CA CYS A 57 3.97 4.45 14.03
C CYS A 57 3.76 5.59 15.05
N PHE A 58 2.77 6.45 14.82
CA PHE A 58 2.48 7.60 15.68
C PHE A 58 1.69 7.21 16.92
N LYS A 59 1.69 8.12 17.92
CA LYS A 59 0.96 7.92 19.16
C LYS A 59 -0.51 7.69 18.91
N SER A 60 -1.04 6.60 19.46
CA SER A 60 -2.39 6.09 19.25
C SER A 60 -2.88 5.35 20.49
N PRO A 61 -4.19 5.29 20.76
CA PRO A 61 -4.77 4.35 21.70
C PRO A 61 -4.86 2.93 21.16
N PHE A 62 -4.51 2.72 19.89
CA PHE A 62 -4.48 1.43 19.20
C PHE A 62 -5.82 0.68 19.13
N GLY A 63 -6.90 1.40 18.99
CA GLY A 63 -8.20 0.81 18.66
C GLY A 63 -8.28 0.31 17.21
N ASP A 64 -7.37 0.81 16.35
CA ASP A 64 -7.24 0.43 14.94
C ASP A 64 -5.75 0.41 14.54
N ALA A 65 -4.96 -0.34 15.29
CA ALA A 65 -3.55 -0.65 15.00
C ALA A 65 -2.65 0.57 14.66
N GLY A 66 -3.00 1.76 15.16
CA GLY A 66 -2.28 3.01 14.92
C GLY A 66 -2.96 3.95 13.93
N TYR A 67 -3.98 3.51 13.18
CA TYR A 67 -4.77 4.38 12.30
C TYR A 67 -5.67 5.35 13.07
N ASP A 68 -5.97 5.12 14.33
CA ASP A 68 -6.60 6.08 15.25
C ASP A 68 -5.53 6.94 15.94
N VAL A 69 -5.03 7.98 15.25
CA VAL A 69 -3.90 8.80 15.69
C VAL A 69 -4.31 9.72 16.85
N GLU A 70 -3.55 9.70 17.96
CA GLU A 70 -3.69 10.62 19.07
C GLU A 70 -2.77 11.84 18.97
N ASP A 71 -1.58 11.68 18.37
CA ASP A 71 -0.63 12.76 18.12
C ASP A 71 0.21 12.41 16.89
N TYR A 72 0.09 13.22 15.83
CA TYR A 72 0.77 13.01 14.56
C TYR A 72 2.29 13.29 14.59
N CYS A 73 2.76 14.05 15.58
CA CYS A 73 4.16 14.48 15.66
C CYS A 73 4.96 13.73 16.72
N THR A 74 4.38 12.70 17.32
CA THR A 74 5.01 11.89 18.36
C THR A 74 4.94 10.42 18.00
N VAL A 75 6.07 9.73 17.98
CA VAL A 75 6.16 8.27 17.82
C VAL A 75 5.49 7.58 19.01
N ALA A 76 4.77 6.50 18.78
CA ALA A 76 4.17 5.73 19.86
C ALA A 76 5.25 5.09 20.75
N PRO A 77 5.19 5.23 22.08
CA PRO A 77 6.23 4.73 22.98
C PRO A 77 6.57 3.25 22.85
N ARG A 78 5.63 2.43 22.36
CA ARG A 78 5.87 1.01 22.13
C ARG A 78 6.78 0.72 20.92
N TYR A 79 6.97 1.70 20.03
CA TYR A 79 7.86 1.56 18.89
C TYR A 79 9.21 2.28 19.08
N GLY A 80 9.32 3.15 20.08
CA GLY A 80 10.50 3.96 20.33
C GLY A 80 10.18 5.45 20.49
N THR A 81 11.08 6.28 20.03
CA THR A 81 11.02 7.74 20.14
C THR A 81 11.08 8.42 18.77
N ASN A 82 10.89 9.74 18.73
CA ASN A 82 11.10 10.53 17.51
C ASN A 82 12.55 10.44 17.03
N GLU A 83 13.49 10.40 17.96
CA GLU A 83 14.91 10.26 17.67
C GLU A 83 15.22 8.92 17.00
N ASP A 84 14.58 7.82 17.44
CA ASP A 84 14.72 6.51 16.80
C ASP A 84 14.17 6.52 15.36
N LEU A 85 13.05 7.22 15.12
CA LEU A 85 12.49 7.35 13.79
C LEU A 85 13.38 8.20 12.86
N VAL A 86 13.97 9.29 13.37
CA VAL A 86 14.96 10.09 12.63
C VAL A 86 16.22 9.25 12.32
N GLU A 87 16.65 8.41 13.26
CA GLU A 87 17.76 7.47 13.04
C GLU A 87 17.41 6.45 11.95
N LEU A 88 16.17 5.94 11.93
CA LEU A 88 15.71 5.06 10.85
C LEU A 88 15.82 5.78 9.50
N PHE A 89 15.39 7.04 9.37
CA PHE A 89 15.53 7.80 8.13
C PHE A 89 17.00 7.90 7.70
N ARG A 90 17.89 8.21 8.64
CA ARG A 90 19.33 8.31 8.37
C ARG A 90 19.91 6.97 7.86
N GLU A 91 19.55 5.86 8.51
CA GLU A 91 20.03 4.52 8.14
C GLU A 91 19.46 4.04 6.79
N VAL A 92 18.21 4.40 6.46
CA VAL A 92 17.59 4.16 5.15
C VAL A 92 18.34 4.92 4.06
N HIS A 93 18.58 6.22 4.27
CA HIS A 93 19.30 7.08 3.33
C HIS A 93 20.77 6.66 3.15
N ALA A 94 21.44 6.23 4.22
CA ALA A 94 22.82 5.74 4.15
C ALA A 94 22.97 4.50 3.25
N ARG A 95 21.86 3.78 3.00
CA ARG A 95 21.79 2.64 2.08
C ARG A 95 21.30 3.00 0.68
N GLY A 96 21.10 4.29 0.40
CA GLY A 96 20.54 4.77 -0.88
C GLY A 96 19.06 4.41 -1.06
N MET A 97 18.34 4.17 0.03
CA MET A 97 16.92 3.83 0.04
C MET A 97 16.07 5.05 0.43
N HIS A 98 14.74 4.93 0.25
CA HIS A 98 13.75 5.94 0.59
C HIS A 98 12.70 5.40 1.57
N ILE A 99 12.01 6.28 2.32
CA ILE A 99 10.97 5.87 3.26
C ILE A 99 9.75 6.78 3.22
N LEU A 100 8.57 6.16 3.06
CA LEU A 100 7.26 6.81 3.20
C LEU A 100 6.66 6.45 4.55
N LEU A 101 6.10 7.44 5.24
CA LEU A 101 5.29 7.25 6.44
C LEU A 101 3.82 7.11 6.06
N ASP A 102 3.04 6.43 6.91
CA ASP A 102 1.59 6.39 6.77
C ASP A 102 0.98 7.67 7.33
N LEU A 103 0.19 8.40 6.53
CA LEU A 103 -0.52 9.61 6.90
C LEU A 103 -2.02 9.33 6.92
N VAL A 104 -2.67 9.56 8.06
CA VAL A 104 -4.10 9.35 8.25
C VAL A 104 -4.82 10.70 8.26
N PRO A 105 -5.23 11.27 7.11
CA PRO A 105 -5.80 12.62 7.06
C PRO A 105 -7.29 12.67 7.35
N GLY A 106 -8.01 11.53 7.30
CA GLY A 106 -9.48 11.51 7.31
C GLY A 106 -10.10 11.64 8.70
N HIS A 107 -9.37 11.28 9.76
CA HIS A 107 -9.87 11.23 11.13
C HIS A 107 -8.73 11.27 12.15
N THR A 108 -9.09 11.34 13.43
CA THR A 108 -8.16 11.13 14.55
C THR A 108 -8.76 10.14 15.54
N ALA A 109 -8.01 9.77 16.59
CA ALA A 109 -8.59 9.12 17.75
C ALA A 109 -9.50 10.11 18.52
N VAL A 110 -10.49 9.58 19.26
CA VAL A 110 -11.27 10.39 20.22
C VAL A 110 -10.42 10.97 21.35
N THR A 111 -9.24 10.43 21.57
CA THR A 111 -8.27 10.92 22.56
C THR A 111 -7.39 12.06 22.05
N HIS A 112 -7.44 12.39 20.76
CA HIS A 112 -6.66 13.46 20.16
C HIS A 112 -6.99 14.83 20.79
N LYS A 113 -5.97 15.65 21.00
CA LYS A 113 -6.11 17.00 21.58
C LYS A 113 -7.15 17.84 20.84
N TRP A 114 -7.12 17.84 19.51
CA TRP A 114 -8.07 18.63 18.72
C TRP A 114 -9.51 18.18 18.96
N PHE A 115 -9.76 16.87 19.05
CA PHE A 115 -11.11 16.36 19.28
C PHE A 115 -11.62 16.75 20.67
N LYS A 116 -10.79 16.57 21.72
CA LYS A 116 -11.13 17.00 23.10
C LYS A 116 -11.48 18.47 23.18
N GLU A 117 -10.74 19.33 22.47
CA GLU A 117 -11.05 20.77 22.42
C GLU A 117 -12.33 21.06 21.59
N SER A 118 -12.56 20.34 20.49
CA SER A 118 -13.76 20.53 19.67
C SER A 118 -15.07 20.12 20.38
N MET A 119 -14.98 19.23 21.39
CA MET A 119 -16.13 18.79 22.20
C MET A 119 -16.63 19.85 23.20
N LYS A 120 -15.84 20.89 23.49
CA LYS A 120 -16.22 21.92 24.48
C LYS A 120 -17.40 22.76 23.99
N ALA A 121 -18.30 23.14 24.90
CA ALA A 121 -19.42 24.03 24.59
C ALA A 121 -18.96 25.43 24.14
N ALA A 122 -17.89 25.95 24.73
CA ALA A 122 -17.29 27.22 24.32
C ALA A 122 -16.53 27.07 23.00
N ARG A 123 -16.81 27.96 22.04
CA ARG A 123 -16.07 27.99 20.77
C ARG A 123 -14.58 28.28 20.99
N ASN A 124 -13.75 27.56 20.25
CA ASN A 124 -12.31 27.72 20.23
C ASN A 124 -11.78 27.40 18.82
N GLU A 125 -10.48 27.46 18.60
CA GLU A 125 -9.82 27.21 17.30
C GLU A 125 -10.04 25.80 16.71
N PHE A 126 -10.44 24.83 17.55
CA PHE A 126 -10.70 23.45 17.12
C PHE A 126 -12.20 23.14 16.94
N THR A 127 -13.09 24.09 17.23
CA THR A 127 -14.56 23.87 17.18
C THR A 127 -15.01 23.31 15.83
N ASP A 128 -14.46 23.80 14.75
CA ASP A 128 -14.83 23.45 13.38
C ASP A 128 -13.79 22.51 12.71
N ARG A 129 -12.85 21.94 13.50
CA ARG A 129 -11.84 20.99 13.04
C ARG A 129 -12.42 19.63 12.63
N TYR A 130 -13.59 19.29 13.17
CA TYR A 130 -14.32 18.06 12.90
C TYR A 130 -15.70 18.37 12.33
N VAL A 131 -16.31 17.38 11.68
CA VAL A 131 -17.67 17.52 11.12
C VAL A 131 -18.69 17.28 12.24
N TRP A 132 -19.28 18.36 12.74
CA TRP A 132 -20.34 18.34 13.76
C TRP A 132 -21.66 18.86 13.18
N THR A 133 -22.78 18.19 13.49
CA THR A 133 -24.12 18.74 13.24
C THR A 133 -24.48 19.83 14.24
N ASP A 134 -25.57 20.57 14.00
CA ASP A 134 -26.05 21.63 14.90
C ASP A 134 -26.84 21.09 16.11
N SER A 135 -27.23 19.81 16.10
CA SER A 135 -27.98 19.19 17.20
C SER A 135 -27.62 17.73 17.38
N ILE A 136 -27.61 17.28 18.64
CA ILE A 136 -27.41 15.86 19.02
C ILE A 136 -28.48 14.94 18.42
N TRP A 137 -29.65 15.50 18.02
CA TRP A 137 -30.74 14.76 17.38
C TRP A 137 -30.62 14.71 15.86
N GLU A 138 -29.68 15.44 15.29
CA GLU A 138 -29.39 15.41 13.86
C GLU A 138 -28.26 14.43 13.56
N GLU A 139 -28.46 13.55 12.59
CA GLU A 139 -27.44 12.65 12.07
C GLU A 139 -26.79 13.26 10.84
N PRO A 140 -25.45 13.19 10.71
CA PRO A 140 -24.78 13.55 9.46
C PRO A 140 -25.18 12.54 8.38
N GLN A 141 -25.89 13.02 7.37
CA GLN A 141 -26.49 12.20 6.32
C GLN A 141 -25.42 11.35 5.60
N GLY A 142 -25.65 10.04 5.55
CA GLY A 142 -24.77 9.09 4.88
C GLY A 142 -23.47 8.75 5.63
N MET A 143 -23.29 9.26 6.86
CA MET A 143 -22.12 9.00 7.69
C MET A 143 -22.54 8.43 9.05
N GLY A 144 -21.74 7.53 9.62
CA GLY A 144 -21.87 7.17 11.03
C GLY A 144 -21.58 8.38 11.93
N CYS A 145 -22.00 8.33 13.20
CA CYS A 145 -21.73 9.43 14.11
C CYS A 145 -21.53 8.99 15.57
N ILE A 146 -20.82 9.85 16.31
CA ILE A 146 -20.69 9.81 17.76
C ILE A 146 -21.59 10.89 18.34
N ARG A 147 -22.36 10.59 19.38
CA ARG A 147 -23.22 11.57 20.06
C ARG A 147 -23.24 11.36 21.58
N GLY A 148 -23.54 12.40 22.31
CA GLY A 148 -23.72 12.35 23.77
C GLY A 148 -22.44 12.24 24.58
N ILE A 149 -21.27 12.50 24.00
CA ILE A 149 -19.97 12.47 24.68
C ILE A 149 -19.33 13.86 24.82
N SER A 150 -20.01 14.91 24.34
CA SER A 150 -19.50 16.29 24.27
C SER A 150 -20.34 17.24 25.11
N ASP A 151 -19.72 18.35 25.57
CA ASP A 151 -20.42 19.45 26.23
C ASP A 151 -21.22 20.32 25.24
N ARG A 152 -20.82 20.31 23.97
CA ARG A 152 -21.53 21.02 22.88
C ARG A 152 -22.72 20.20 22.39
N ASP A 153 -23.78 20.86 21.90
CA ASP A 153 -24.81 20.22 21.11
C ASP A 153 -24.24 19.80 19.75
N GLY A 154 -24.69 18.67 19.23
CA GLY A 154 -24.27 18.14 17.95
C GLY A 154 -23.90 16.65 18.00
N SER A 155 -23.95 16.03 16.82
CA SER A 155 -23.43 14.68 16.55
C SER A 155 -22.17 14.83 15.70
N CYS A 156 -21.06 14.19 16.09
CA CYS A 156 -19.84 14.22 15.30
C CYS A 156 -19.84 13.08 14.28
N ALA A 157 -19.60 13.38 13.01
CA ALA A 157 -19.40 12.35 11.99
C ALA A 157 -18.17 11.51 12.29
N VAL A 158 -18.20 10.21 11.93
CA VAL A 158 -17.04 9.32 11.94
C VAL A 158 -16.62 8.99 10.51
N ASN A 159 -15.34 8.71 10.33
CA ASN A 159 -14.81 8.37 9.02
C ASN A 159 -14.89 6.86 8.76
N PHE A 160 -14.48 6.03 9.72
CA PHE A 160 -14.49 4.57 9.60
C PHE A 160 -15.06 3.92 10.86
N PHE A 161 -14.29 3.78 11.94
CA PHE A 161 -14.79 3.23 13.21
C PHE A 161 -15.44 4.30 14.09
N SER A 162 -16.27 3.87 15.05
CA SER A 162 -16.98 4.76 15.98
C SER A 162 -16.06 5.64 16.85
N HIS A 163 -14.81 5.27 17.01
CA HIS A 163 -13.79 6.01 17.76
C HIS A 163 -12.87 6.88 16.87
N GLN A 164 -13.26 7.07 15.59
CA GLN A 164 -12.49 7.81 14.58
C GLN A 164 -13.30 9.02 14.07
N PRO A 165 -13.42 10.11 14.86
CA PRO A 165 -14.15 11.32 14.45
C PRO A 165 -13.54 11.92 13.18
N ALA A 166 -14.41 12.25 12.21
CA ALA A 166 -14.02 12.74 10.91
C ALA A 166 -13.52 14.19 10.96
N LEU A 167 -12.31 14.42 10.44
CA LEU A 167 -11.77 15.75 10.22
C LEU A 167 -12.56 16.50 9.15
N ASN A 168 -12.68 17.82 9.30
CA ASN A 168 -13.50 18.67 8.45
C ASN A 168 -12.67 19.33 7.35
N TYR A 169 -12.74 18.78 6.14
CA TYR A 169 -12.19 19.40 4.92
C TYR A 169 -13.28 20.11 4.10
N GLY A 170 -14.50 20.22 4.64
CA GLY A 170 -15.65 20.87 4.02
C GLY A 170 -16.49 19.94 3.17
N PHE A 171 -17.53 20.53 2.63
CA PHE A 171 -18.51 19.93 1.74
C PHE A 171 -18.35 20.53 0.34
N TYR A 172 -18.29 19.67 -0.68
CA TYR A 172 -18.22 20.14 -2.07
C TYR A 172 -19.53 20.78 -2.52
N LYS A 173 -20.66 20.16 -2.14
CA LYS A 173 -22.01 20.66 -2.37
C LYS A 173 -22.74 20.76 -1.02
N PRO A 174 -22.51 21.84 -0.22
CA PRO A 174 -23.18 22.00 1.06
C PRO A 174 -24.68 22.22 0.86
N ASP A 175 -25.52 21.61 1.73
CA ASP A 175 -26.96 21.88 1.79
C ASP A 175 -27.19 23.25 2.46
N PRO A 176 -27.79 24.25 1.78
CA PRO A 176 -28.00 25.57 2.36
C PRO A 176 -28.89 25.56 3.63
N ALA A 177 -29.68 24.52 3.83
CA ALA A 177 -30.52 24.36 5.03
C ALA A 177 -29.73 23.88 6.24
N LYS A 178 -28.52 23.35 6.04
CA LYS A 178 -27.65 22.77 7.06
C LYS A 178 -26.41 23.62 7.27
N LYS A 179 -26.49 24.59 8.19
CA LYS A 179 -25.41 25.56 8.44
C LYS A 179 -24.08 24.89 8.87
N TRP A 180 -24.14 23.72 9.46
CA TRP A 180 -22.97 22.94 9.85
C TRP A 180 -22.19 22.33 8.66
N GLN A 181 -22.81 22.25 7.48
CA GLN A 181 -22.14 21.84 6.26
C GLN A 181 -21.31 23.01 5.71
N GLN A 182 -20.12 23.17 6.22
CA GLN A 182 -19.22 24.24 5.79
C GLN A 182 -18.68 23.96 4.37
N PRO A 183 -18.65 24.96 3.47
CA PRO A 183 -17.97 24.79 2.18
C PRO A 183 -16.46 24.65 2.38
N MET A 184 -15.77 24.14 1.37
CA MET A 184 -14.33 23.82 1.42
C MET A 184 -13.42 25.04 1.67
N ASP A 185 -13.90 26.25 1.38
CA ASP A 185 -13.21 27.53 1.57
C ASP A 185 -13.58 28.23 2.89
N ALA A 186 -14.39 27.61 3.75
CA ALA A 186 -14.65 28.11 5.08
C ALA A 186 -13.43 28.02 5.99
N GLU A 187 -13.40 28.82 7.05
CA GLU A 187 -12.26 28.94 7.97
C GLU A 187 -11.86 27.59 8.61
N GLY A 188 -12.84 26.78 9.07
CA GLY A 188 -12.59 25.49 9.68
C GLY A 188 -11.91 24.47 8.73
N PRO A 189 -12.50 24.21 7.54
CA PRO A 189 -11.87 23.37 6.51
C PRO A 189 -10.48 23.84 6.09
N LEU A 190 -10.27 25.15 5.89
CA LEU A 190 -8.96 25.70 5.56
C LEU A 190 -7.95 25.49 6.69
N ALA A 191 -8.33 25.72 7.94
CA ALA A 191 -7.47 25.48 9.10
C ALA A 191 -7.12 23.99 9.25
N THR A 192 -8.05 23.08 8.90
CA THR A 192 -7.78 21.63 8.89
C THR A 192 -6.75 21.26 7.82
N ARG A 193 -6.86 21.83 6.63
CA ARG A 193 -5.91 21.64 5.53
C ARG A 193 -4.51 22.15 5.88
N GLU A 194 -4.40 23.33 6.48
CA GLU A 194 -3.11 23.86 6.91
C GLU A 194 -2.48 23.00 8.01
N ALA A 195 -3.26 22.50 8.97
CA ALA A 195 -2.77 21.58 9.98
C ALA A 195 -2.23 20.27 9.38
N LEU A 196 -2.85 19.75 8.31
CA LEU A 196 -2.32 18.60 7.58
C LEU A 196 -0.97 18.93 6.92
N LYS A 197 -0.85 20.10 6.28
CA LYS A 197 0.44 20.56 5.71
C LYS A 197 1.52 20.72 6.78
N ASP A 198 1.16 21.18 8.00
CA ASP A 198 2.11 21.31 9.11
C ASP A 198 2.62 19.95 9.60
N ILE A 199 1.74 18.93 9.67
CA ILE A 199 2.15 17.54 9.97
C ILE A 199 3.13 17.03 8.90
N MET A 200 2.78 17.22 7.63
CA MET A 200 3.65 16.80 6.52
C MET A 200 5.00 17.52 6.58
N ARG A 201 5.00 18.85 6.81
CA ARG A 201 6.22 19.64 6.94
C ARG A 201 7.11 19.15 8.08
N PHE A 202 6.52 18.78 9.22
CA PHE A 202 7.25 18.27 10.38
C PHE A 202 8.08 17.03 10.01
N TRP A 203 7.46 16.01 9.43
CA TRP A 203 8.16 14.76 9.12
C TRP A 203 9.07 14.84 7.89
N LEU A 204 8.69 15.60 6.87
CA LEU A 204 9.56 15.83 5.70
C LEU A 204 10.83 16.61 6.10
N SER A 205 10.69 17.59 7.02
CA SER A 205 11.87 18.31 7.55
C SER A 205 12.74 17.43 8.46
N ALA A 206 12.15 16.39 9.06
CA ALA A 206 12.89 15.42 9.88
C ALA A 206 13.58 14.33 9.04
N GLY A 207 13.25 14.20 7.74
CA GLY A 207 13.93 13.29 6.82
C GLY A 207 13.06 12.23 6.16
N ALA A 208 11.73 12.23 6.34
CA ALA A 208 10.86 11.36 5.56
C ALA A 208 10.88 11.74 4.06
N ASP A 209 10.77 10.77 3.15
CA ASP A 209 10.73 10.99 1.69
C ASP A 209 9.31 11.14 1.16
N GLY A 210 8.30 11.13 2.02
CA GLY A 210 6.91 11.29 1.64
C GLY A 210 5.93 10.46 2.45
N PHE A 211 4.74 10.22 1.87
CA PHE A 211 3.64 9.59 2.58
C PHE A 211 2.86 8.58 1.74
N ARG A 212 2.45 7.49 2.37
CA ARG A 212 1.25 6.75 1.96
C ARG A 212 0.06 7.40 2.68
N VAL A 213 -0.97 7.70 1.94
CA VAL A 213 -2.11 8.47 2.44
C VAL A 213 -3.33 7.56 2.58
N ASP A 214 -3.73 7.36 3.83
CA ASP A 214 -4.87 6.56 4.21
C ASP A 214 -6.19 7.17 3.73
N MET A 215 -7.08 6.33 3.17
CA MET A 215 -8.45 6.70 2.74
C MET A 215 -8.52 8.05 1.99
N ALA A 216 -7.56 8.31 1.12
CA ALA A 216 -7.36 9.62 0.47
C ALA A 216 -8.58 10.15 -0.31
N GLY A 217 -9.46 9.26 -0.78
CA GLY A 217 -10.64 9.59 -1.56
C GLY A 217 -11.85 10.09 -0.75
N SER A 218 -11.83 10.05 0.59
CA SER A 218 -13.01 10.26 1.43
C SER A 218 -13.06 11.58 2.19
N LEU A 219 -12.12 12.51 1.94
CA LEU A 219 -11.91 13.70 2.79
C LEU A 219 -13.01 14.75 2.67
N VAL A 220 -13.32 15.18 1.45
CA VAL A 220 -14.37 16.16 1.20
C VAL A 220 -15.74 15.47 1.18
N LYS A 221 -16.73 16.06 1.81
CA LYS A 221 -18.07 15.47 1.95
C LYS A 221 -19.02 15.98 0.85
N ASN A 222 -20.08 15.21 0.57
CA ASN A 222 -21.03 15.47 -0.54
C ASN A 222 -20.31 15.71 -1.88
N ASP A 223 -19.31 14.87 -2.18
CA ASP A 223 -18.39 14.95 -3.31
C ASP A 223 -18.43 13.63 -4.14
N GLU A 224 -19.58 13.30 -4.69
CA GLU A 224 -19.84 12.03 -5.39
C GLU A 224 -18.86 11.78 -6.55
N ASP A 225 -18.49 12.83 -7.28
CA ASP A 225 -17.56 12.75 -8.41
C ASP A 225 -16.08 12.86 -7.99
N GLY A 226 -15.80 13.15 -6.70
CA GLY A 226 -14.45 13.32 -6.16
C GLY A 226 -13.76 14.62 -6.56
N GLN A 227 -14.47 15.59 -7.14
CA GLN A 227 -13.88 16.84 -7.64
C GLN A 227 -13.34 17.74 -6.52
N GLY A 228 -14.05 17.82 -5.40
CA GLY A 228 -13.60 18.56 -4.23
C GLY A 228 -12.35 17.94 -3.61
N THR A 229 -12.34 16.61 -3.48
CA THR A 229 -11.18 15.88 -2.96
C THR A 229 -9.97 16.01 -3.90
N VAL A 230 -10.19 15.96 -5.22
CA VAL A 230 -9.15 16.25 -6.23
C VAL A 230 -8.58 17.65 -6.04
N ALA A 231 -9.45 18.68 -5.91
CA ALA A 231 -8.99 20.05 -5.72
C ALA A 231 -8.20 20.24 -4.41
N LEU A 232 -8.60 19.57 -3.33
CA LEU A 232 -7.88 19.56 -2.05
C LEU A 232 -6.47 18.99 -2.23
N TRP A 233 -6.34 17.85 -2.88
CA TRP A 233 -5.03 17.21 -3.08
C TRP A 233 -4.14 17.98 -4.06
N GLN A 234 -4.71 18.66 -5.05
CA GLN A 234 -3.96 19.57 -5.92
C GLN A 234 -3.32 20.74 -5.14
N ASP A 235 -4.01 21.28 -4.14
CA ASP A 235 -3.45 22.30 -3.24
C ASP A 235 -2.31 21.74 -2.37
N ILE A 236 -2.48 20.53 -1.84
CA ILE A 236 -1.41 19.84 -1.08
C ILE A 236 -0.22 19.50 -1.99
N ARG A 237 -0.46 19.04 -3.23
CA ARG A 237 0.60 18.80 -4.20
C ARG A 237 1.38 20.08 -4.52
N ALA A 238 0.70 21.21 -4.71
CA ALA A 238 1.36 22.49 -4.94
C ALA A 238 2.21 22.94 -3.75
N PHE A 239 1.79 22.61 -2.53
CA PHE A 239 2.61 22.81 -1.33
C PHE A 239 3.88 21.94 -1.38
N LEU A 240 3.76 20.65 -1.68
CA LEU A 240 4.92 19.74 -1.77
C LEU A 240 5.89 20.17 -2.87
N ASP A 241 5.40 20.47 -4.07
CA ASP A 241 6.25 20.90 -5.18
C ASP A 241 7.07 22.15 -4.85
N ARG A 242 6.51 23.03 -4.00
CA ARG A 242 7.18 24.27 -3.58
C ARG A 242 8.21 24.06 -2.48
N GLU A 243 7.88 23.26 -1.45
CA GLU A 243 8.68 23.14 -0.23
C GLU A 243 9.50 21.86 -0.18
N PHE A 244 9.01 20.77 -0.78
CA PHE A 244 9.62 19.43 -0.73
C PHE A 244 9.54 18.70 -2.08
N PRO A 245 10.14 19.23 -3.16
CA PRO A 245 9.96 18.71 -4.53
C PRO A 245 10.47 17.27 -4.74
N ALA A 246 11.25 16.73 -3.82
CA ALA A 246 11.72 15.34 -3.84
C ALA A 246 10.80 14.37 -3.09
N ALA A 247 9.76 14.87 -2.39
CA ALA A 247 8.84 14.03 -1.65
C ALA A 247 7.81 13.37 -2.57
N ALA A 248 7.41 12.14 -2.23
CA ALA A 248 6.41 11.39 -2.97
C ALA A 248 5.15 11.12 -2.12
N MET A 249 4.01 10.99 -2.79
CA MET A 249 2.77 10.53 -2.18
C MET A 249 2.21 9.33 -2.95
N VAL A 250 1.80 8.30 -2.22
CA VAL A 250 0.95 7.22 -2.73
C VAL A 250 -0.40 7.24 -2.02
N SER A 251 -1.48 7.18 -2.76
CA SER A 251 -2.83 7.19 -2.19
C SER A 251 -3.37 5.79 -1.98
N GLU A 252 -4.09 5.62 -0.90
CA GLU A 252 -5.10 4.58 -0.80
C GLU A 252 -6.43 5.16 -1.27
N TRP A 253 -6.66 5.11 -2.59
CA TRP A 253 -7.90 5.59 -3.20
C TRP A 253 -8.53 4.50 -4.08
N GLY A 254 -7.72 3.80 -4.86
CA GLY A 254 -8.18 2.74 -5.76
C GLY A 254 -8.88 3.24 -7.02
N GLU A 255 -8.79 4.54 -7.29
CA GLU A 255 -9.30 5.21 -8.50
C GLU A 255 -8.20 6.10 -9.10
N PRO A 256 -7.23 5.50 -9.81
CA PRO A 256 -6.06 6.24 -10.33
C PRO A 256 -6.41 7.45 -11.19
N ASP A 257 -7.54 7.40 -11.90
CA ASP A 257 -8.04 8.51 -12.71
C ASP A 257 -8.45 9.75 -11.89
N LYS A 258 -8.80 9.59 -10.61
CA LYS A 258 -9.05 10.72 -9.69
C LYS A 258 -7.80 11.09 -8.92
N SER A 259 -7.16 10.10 -8.32
CA SER A 259 -6.01 10.26 -7.45
C SER A 259 -4.83 10.94 -8.17
N LEU A 260 -4.41 10.41 -9.32
CA LEU A 260 -3.26 10.94 -10.06
C LEU A 260 -3.55 12.33 -10.67
N ILE A 261 -4.81 12.59 -11.07
CA ILE A 261 -5.25 13.94 -11.45
C ILE A 261 -5.26 14.88 -10.23
N GLY A 262 -5.57 14.36 -9.04
CA GLY A 262 -5.48 15.05 -7.76
C GLY A 262 -4.06 15.42 -7.33
N GLY A 263 -3.03 14.91 -8.06
CA GLY A 263 -1.64 15.28 -7.80
C GLY A 263 -0.86 14.24 -7.01
N PHE A 264 -1.42 13.06 -6.73
CA PHE A 264 -0.63 11.95 -6.21
C PHE A 264 0.39 11.49 -7.25
N HIS A 265 1.54 11.01 -6.76
CA HIS A 265 2.57 10.42 -7.61
C HIS A 265 2.24 8.97 -7.95
N MET A 266 1.53 8.29 -7.06
CA MET A 266 1.17 6.88 -7.13
C MET A 266 -0.22 6.64 -6.57
N ASP A 267 -0.93 5.65 -7.12
CA ASP A 267 -2.15 5.09 -6.53
C ASP A 267 -2.14 3.57 -6.61
N PHE A 268 -2.78 2.91 -5.67
CA PHE A 268 -2.89 1.46 -5.64
C PHE A 268 -4.11 0.95 -6.40
N LEU A 269 -3.95 -0.20 -7.06
CA LEU A 269 -5.06 -1.10 -7.35
C LEU A 269 -5.19 -2.09 -6.21
N LEU A 270 -6.30 -2.04 -5.48
CA LEU A 270 -6.52 -2.77 -4.23
C LEU A 270 -7.67 -3.78 -4.35
N HIS A 271 -7.91 -4.50 -3.25
CA HIS A 271 -8.98 -5.49 -3.11
C HIS A 271 -10.39 -4.87 -3.07
N PHE A 272 -10.51 -3.56 -3.07
CA PHE A 272 -11.76 -2.80 -3.19
C PHE A 272 -11.74 -1.91 -4.44
N GLY A 273 -12.86 -1.28 -4.73
CA GLY A 273 -13.01 -0.46 -5.93
C GLY A 273 -13.18 -1.31 -7.21
N PRO A 274 -13.08 -0.67 -8.40
CA PRO A 274 -13.40 -1.31 -9.67
C PRO A 274 -12.20 -2.04 -10.31
N SER A 275 -11.16 -2.36 -9.56
CA SER A 275 -9.87 -2.82 -10.08
C SER A 275 -9.85 -4.27 -10.53
N HIS A 276 -10.74 -5.11 -10.02
CA HIS A 276 -10.69 -6.57 -10.20
C HIS A 276 -9.38 -7.24 -9.76
N TYR A 277 -8.65 -6.59 -8.86
CA TYR A 277 -7.40 -7.09 -8.32
C TYR A 277 -7.53 -8.47 -7.65
N ASN A 278 -8.65 -8.72 -6.96
CA ASN A 278 -8.90 -10.00 -6.30
C ASN A 278 -9.00 -11.17 -7.27
N ASP A 279 -9.42 -10.94 -8.52
CA ASP A 279 -9.55 -11.98 -9.54
C ASP A 279 -8.19 -12.60 -9.89
N LEU A 280 -7.11 -11.85 -9.69
CA LEU A 280 -5.75 -12.32 -9.90
C LEU A 280 -5.31 -13.30 -8.80
N PHE A 281 -5.60 -12.99 -7.50
CA PHE A 281 -4.90 -13.64 -6.39
C PHE A 281 -5.83 -14.20 -5.29
N ARG A 282 -7.01 -13.58 -5.03
CA ARG A 282 -7.74 -13.73 -3.75
C ARG A 282 -9.19 -14.15 -3.88
N CYS A 283 -9.70 -14.36 -5.08
CA CYS A 283 -11.04 -14.91 -5.29
C CYS A 283 -11.05 -16.45 -5.15
N ALA A 284 -12.22 -17.07 -5.24
CA ALA A 284 -12.38 -18.52 -5.13
C ALA A 284 -11.62 -19.31 -6.23
N GLN A 285 -11.41 -18.69 -7.39
CA GLN A 285 -10.64 -19.23 -8.51
C GLN A 285 -9.69 -18.17 -9.04
N PRO A 286 -8.55 -17.94 -8.35
CA PRO A 286 -7.61 -16.91 -8.75
C PRO A 286 -6.99 -17.22 -10.12
N TYR A 287 -6.73 -16.19 -10.91
CA TYR A 287 -6.06 -16.33 -12.19
C TYR A 287 -4.70 -17.05 -12.06
N PHE A 288 -3.93 -16.72 -11.01
CA PHE A 288 -2.61 -17.31 -10.77
C PHE A 288 -2.65 -18.73 -10.21
N SER A 289 -3.83 -19.30 -9.91
CA SER A 289 -3.91 -20.69 -9.45
C SER A 289 -3.97 -21.68 -10.62
N ARG A 290 -3.08 -22.66 -10.61
CA ARG A 290 -3.06 -23.78 -11.58
C ARG A 290 -4.29 -24.68 -11.48
N ARG A 291 -5.00 -24.66 -10.34
CA ARG A 291 -6.19 -25.48 -10.07
C ARG A 291 -7.45 -24.85 -10.63
N GLY A 292 -7.45 -23.54 -10.81
CA GLY A 292 -8.62 -22.77 -11.18
C GLY A 292 -8.80 -22.61 -12.68
N LYS A 293 -9.91 -21.98 -13.00
CA LYS A 293 -10.22 -21.45 -14.32
C LYS A 293 -10.38 -19.93 -14.18
N GLY A 294 -9.44 -19.32 -13.45
CA GLY A 294 -9.43 -17.89 -13.21
C GLY A 294 -9.24 -17.11 -14.50
N SER A 295 -9.65 -15.86 -14.49
CA SER A 295 -9.51 -14.95 -15.63
C SER A 295 -8.89 -13.64 -15.18
N ALA A 296 -7.95 -13.10 -15.96
CA ALA A 296 -7.41 -11.77 -15.77
C ALA A 296 -8.14 -10.70 -16.62
N ALA A 297 -9.12 -11.07 -17.43
CA ALA A 297 -9.74 -10.20 -18.43
C ALA A 297 -10.36 -8.92 -17.82
N GLU A 298 -11.10 -9.04 -16.72
CA GLU A 298 -11.72 -7.89 -16.08
C GLU A 298 -10.67 -6.96 -15.43
N PHE A 299 -9.63 -7.53 -14.83
CA PHE A 299 -8.49 -6.76 -14.33
C PHE A 299 -7.79 -6.00 -15.47
N VAL A 300 -7.51 -6.68 -16.60
CA VAL A 300 -6.89 -6.06 -17.78
C VAL A 300 -7.77 -4.94 -18.32
N ALA A 301 -9.07 -5.16 -18.41
CA ALA A 301 -10.03 -4.15 -18.85
C ALA A 301 -10.05 -2.94 -17.90
N ALA A 302 -10.06 -3.16 -16.59
CA ALA A 302 -10.01 -2.10 -15.57
C ALA A 302 -8.68 -1.33 -15.64
N TYR A 303 -7.57 -2.03 -15.73
CA TYR A 303 -6.23 -1.44 -15.85
C TYR A 303 -6.11 -0.55 -17.11
N ARG A 304 -6.56 -1.05 -18.28
CA ARG A 304 -6.59 -0.27 -19.53
C ARG A 304 -7.43 1.01 -19.40
N ARG A 305 -8.60 0.92 -18.76
CA ARG A 305 -9.46 2.09 -18.51
C ARG A 305 -8.76 3.13 -17.63
N SER A 306 -8.12 2.68 -16.55
CA SER A 306 -7.37 3.56 -15.64
C SER A 306 -6.19 4.22 -16.37
N MET A 307 -5.38 3.47 -17.10
CA MET A 307 -4.27 4.03 -17.89
C MET A 307 -4.74 5.09 -18.89
N ALA A 308 -5.83 4.84 -19.63
CA ALA A 308 -6.35 5.78 -20.61
C ALA A 308 -6.83 7.10 -19.97
N LYS A 309 -7.37 7.05 -18.75
CA LYS A 309 -7.91 8.22 -18.04
C LYS A 309 -6.82 9.04 -17.32
N THR A 310 -5.71 8.42 -16.92
CA THR A 310 -4.60 9.13 -16.24
C THR A 310 -3.79 10.00 -17.18
N ASP A 311 -3.90 9.79 -18.49
CA ASP A 311 -3.15 10.54 -19.51
C ASP A 311 -1.63 10.53 -19.24
N GLY A 312 -1.12 9.36 -18.81
CA GLY A 312 0.31 9.16 -18.49
C GLY A 312 0.81 9.86 -17.22
N ARG A 313 -0.08 10.39 -16.38
CA ARG A 313 0.28 11.00 -15.10
C ARG A 313 0.46 9.93 -14.03
N GLY A 314 1.47 10.12 -13.18
CA GLY A 314 1.74 9.29 -12.02
C GLY A 314 1.95 7.80 -12.35
N LEU A 315 1.86 6.97 -11.32
CA LEU A 315 2.12 5.54 -11.40
C LEU A 315 0.93 4.74 -10.83
N ILE A 316 0.44 3.77 -11.58
CA ILE A 316 -0.55 2.79 -11.10
C ILE A 316 0.22 1.62 -10.48
N CYS A 317 0.08 1.41 -9.18
CA CYS A 317 0.85 0.44 -8.41
C CYS A 317 0.01 -0.80 -8.07
N ILE A 318 0.63 -1.98 -8.21
CA ILE A 318 0.01 -3.26 -7.87
C ILE A 318 0.82 -3.89 -6.73
N PRO A 319 0.28 -3.93 -5.48
CA PRO A 319 0.98 -4.54 -4.37
C PRO A 319 0.85 -6.07 -4.38
N SER A 320 1.79 -6.78 -3.75
CA SER A 320 1.63 -8.20 -3.45
C SER A 320 0.50 -8.43 -2.46
N GLY A 321 0.41 -7.57 -1.49
CA GLY A 321 -0.58 -7.50 -0.44
C GLY A 321 -0.38 -6.25 0.40
N ASN A 322 -1.12 -6.17 1.50
CA ASN A 322 -0.91 -5.21 2.58
C ASN A 322 -1.50 -5.76 3.89
N HIS A 323 -1.40 -4.99 4.96
CA HIS A 323 -1.90 -5.35 6.29
C HIS A 323 -3.44 -5.49 6.37
N ASP A 324 -4.18 -5.14 5.32
CA ASP A 324 -5.64 -5.22 5.24
C ASP A 324 -6.14 -6.31 4.28
N MET A 325 -5.23 -7.02 3.62
CA MET A 325 -5.56 -8.09 2.69
C MET A 325 -5.10 -9.46 3.21
N ASP A 326 -5.76 -10.52 2.75
CA ASP A 326 -5.25 -11.87 2.93
C ASP A 326 -3.87 -12.02 2.28
N ARG A 327 -3.00 -12.82 2.86
CA ARG A 327 -1.71 -13.18 2.28
C ARG A 327 -1.87 -13.89 0.94
N LEU A 328 -0.98 -13.65 -0.02
CA LEU A 328 -0.97 -14.36 -1.31
C LEU A 328 -0.93 -15.89 -1.12
N ALA A 329 -0.11 -16.36 -0.19
CA ALA A 329 0.05 -17.78 0.13
C ALA A 329 -1.16 -18.43 0.81
N ARG A 330 -2.26 -17.70 1.04
CA ARG A 330 -3.53 -18.29 1.48
C ARG A 330 -4.17 -19.16 0.38
N ASN A 331 -4.07 -18.71 -0.88
CA ASN A 331 -4.72 -19.33 -2.03
C ASN A 331 -3.73 -19.89 -3.06
N LEU A 332 -2.46 -19.47 -3.03
CA LEU A 332 -1.44 -19.83 -4.01
C LEU A 332 -0.33 -20.63 -3.34
N ASP A 333 0.14 -21.68 -4.00
CA ASP A 333 1.32 -22.43 -3.60
C ASP A 333 2.62 -21.70 -4.01
N THR A 334 3.77 -22.21 -3.59
CA THR A 334 5.08 -21.57 -3.83
C THR A 334 5.40 -21.40 -5.33
N ASP A 335 5.04 -22.37 -6.18
CA ASP A 335 5.30 -22.26 -7.62
C ASP A 335 4.36 -21.25 -8.28
N GLU A 336 3.09 -21.21 -7.85
CA GLU A 336 2.11 -20.21 -8.27
C GLU A 336 2.54 -18.80 -7.84
N LEU A 337 3.11 -18.64 -6.63
CA LEU A 337 3.67 -17.39 -6.14
C LEU A 337 4.83 -16.88 -7.01
N ARG A 338 5.72 -17.76 -7.49
CA ARG A 338 6.82 -17.35 -8.40
C ARG A 338 6.29 -16.69 -9.66
N VAL A 339 5.25 -17.26 -10.27
CA VAL A 339 4.63 -16.72 -11.48
C VAL A 339 3.86 -15.42 -11.17
N ALA A 340 3.20 -15.35 -10.01
CA ALA A 340 2.54 -14.14 -9.55
C ALA A 340 3.53 -12.98 -9.33
N PHE A 341 4.69 -13.23 -8.68
CA PHE A 341 5.75 -12.23 -8.53
C PHE A 341 6.38 -11.83 -9.86
N ALA A 342 6.51 -12.77 -10.83
CA ALA A 342 6.97 -12.41 -12.18
C ALA A 342 6.06 -11.38 -12.83
N PHE A 343 4.74 -11.51 -12.67
CA PHE A 343 3.78 -10.48 -13.11
C PHE A 343 3.94 -9.18 -12.32
N LEU A 344 3.84 -9.23 -10.99
CA LEU A 344 3.88 -8.05 -10.11
C LEU A 344 5.13 -7.18 -10.36
N LEU A 345 6.29 -7.82 -10.50
CA LEU A 345 7.59 -7.14 -10.63
C LEU A 345 7.90 -6.69 -12.07
N THR A 346 7.11 -7.08 -13.07
CA THR A 346 7.32 -6.66 -14.47
C THR A 346 6.21 -5.76 -15.02
N MET A 347 5.14 -5.54 -14.26
CA MET A 347 4.15 -4.51 -14.55
C MET A 347 4.73 -3.09 -14.37
N PRO A 348 4.18 -2.06 -15.06
CA PRO A 348 4.55 -0.67 -14.76
C PRO A 348 4.07 -0.25 -13.37
N GLY A 349 4.45 0.97 -12.97
CA GLY A 349 4.26 1.44 -11.61
C GLY A 349 5.39 0.99 -10.67
N ALA A 350 5.38 1.43 -9.43
CA ALA A 350 6.28 0.94 -8.40
C ALA A 350 5.67 -0.28 -7.72
N PRO A 351 6.33 -1.44 -7.71
CA PRO A 351 5.86 -2.61 -6.95
C PRO A 351 5.95 -2.36 -5.44
N PHE A 352 4.97 -2.88 -4.69
CA PHE A 352 4.97 -2.90 -3.24
C PHE A 352 4.92 -4.37 -2.76
N ILE A 353 5.89 -4.77 -1.96
CA ILE A 353 5.98 -6.11 -1.38
C ILE A 353 5.63 -5.99 0.11
N TYR A 354 4.56 -6.64 0.53
CA TYR A 354 4.19 -6.71 1.93
C TYR A 354 5.12 -7.68 2.66
N TYR A 355 5.67 -7.28 3.83
CA TYR A 355 6.65 -8.09 4.56
C TYR A 355 6.20 -9.55 4.69
N GLY A 356 7.11 -10.46 4.38
CA GLY A 356 6.89 -11.91 4.44
C GLY A 356 6.20 -12.52 3.23
N ASP A 357 5.62 -11.74 2.30
CA ASP A 357 5.07 -12.30 1.06
C ASP A 357 6.20 -12.86 0.18
N GLU A 358 7.40 -12.26 0.23
CA GLU A 358 8.59 -12.70 -0.50
C GLU A 358 9.13 -14.06 -0.05
N ILE A 359 8.76 -14.51 1.16
CA ILE A 359 9.07 -15.85 1.65
C ILE A 359 7.86 -16.80 1.64
N GLY A 360 6.69 -16.31 1.21
CA GLY A 360 5.46 -17.08 1.17
C GLY A 360 4.83 -17.27 2.55
N MET A 361 4.88 -16.27 3.44
CA MET A 361 4.17 -16.33 4.72
C MET A 361 2.69 -16.54 4.51
N ARG A 362 2.12 -17.45 5.29
CA ARG A 362 0.71 -17.84 5.21
C ARG A 362 -0.17 -16.94 6.06
N TYR A 363 -1.44 -16.84 5.68
CA TYR A 363 -2.47 -16.30 6.55
C TYR A 363 -2.72 -17.26 7.72
N VAL A 364 -2.73 -16.75 8.95
CA VAL A 364 -2.98 -17.55 10.15
C VAL A 364 -4.46 -17.54 10.48
N GLU A 365 -5.10 -18.69 10.33
CA GLU A 365 -6.54 -18.84 10.54
C GLU A 365 -6.93 -18.86 12.02
N GLY A 366 -8.15 -18.42 12.32
CA GLY A 366 -8.78 -18.58 13.65
C GLY A 366 -8.22 -17.69 14.75
N LEU A 367 -7.43 -16.66 14.41
CA LEU A 367 -6.91 -15.72 15.41
C LEU A 367 -8.03 -14.83 15.96
N THR A 368 -7.95 -14.52 17.26
CA THR A 368 -8.77 -13.48 17.89
C THR A 368 -8.36 -12.12 17.32
N SER A 369 -9.35 -11.26 17.03
CA SER A 369 -9.10 -9.90 16.59
C SER A 369 -8.21 -9.13 17.58
N VAL A 370 -7.16 -8.53 17.06
CA VAL A 370 -6.28 -7.62 17.82
C VAL A 370 -6.39 -6.23 17.21
N GLU A 371 -6.58 -5.22 18.04
CA GLU A 371 -6.59 -3.81 17.65
C GLU A 371 -7.40 -3.52 16.36
N GLY A 372 -8.67 -3.92 16.35
CA GLY A 372 -9.54 -3.69 15.19
C GLY A 372 -9.18 -4.50 13.94
N GLY A 373 -8.32 -5.50 14.04
CA GLY A 373 -7.87 -6.32 12.91
C GLY A 373 -8.97 -7.18 12.30
N TYR A 374 -9.91 -7.68 13.12
CA TYR A 374 -10.99 -8.59 12.69
C TYR A 374 -10.45 -9.72 11.80
N GLY A 375 -11.03 -9.95 10.62
CA GLY A 375 -10.56 -10.92 9.64
C GLY A 375 -9.18 -10.62 9.03
N ARG A 376 -8.60 -9.43 9.28
CA ARG A 376 -7.26 -9.05 8.81
C ARG A 376 -6.13 -9.50 9.74
N THR A 377 -6.47 -9.87 11.00
CA THR A 377 -5.47 -10.23 12.03
C THR A 377 -4.52 -11.33 11.56
N GLY A 378 -5.01 -12.34 10.82
CA GLY A 378 -4.19 -13.44 10.32
C GLY A 378 -3.13 -13.05 9.28
N SER A 379 -3.28 -11.90 8.62
CA SER A 379 -2.28 -11.35 7.69
C SER A 379 -1.13 -10.62 8.40
N ARG A 380 -1.32 -10.26 9.67
CA ARG A 380 -0.45 -9.40 10.47
C ARG A 380 0.45 -10.20 11.43
N SER A 381 0.58 -11.53 11.23
CA SER A 381 1.43 -12.39 12.06
C SER A 381 2.90 -11.96 12.00
N PRO A 382 3.68 -12.22 13.08
CA PRO A 382 5.08 -11.84 13.15
C PRO A 382 5.92 -12.39 12.00
N MET A 383 6.88 -11.58 11.52
CA MET A 383 7.85 -12.01 10.51
C MET A 383 8.63 -13.23 10.97
N GLN A 384 8.86 -14.15 10.05
CA GLN A 384 9.52 -15.42 10.32
C GLN A 384 10.97 -15.34 9.82
N TRP A 385 11.88 -14.89 10.72
CA TRP A 385 13.28 -14.66 10.38
C TRP A 385 14.08 -15.96 10.32
N ASP A 386 13.85 -16.86 11.30
CA ASP A 386 14.59 -18.12 11.42
C ASP A 386 13.78 -19.20 12.14
N LYS A 387 14.43 -20.32 12.49
CA LYS A 387 13.82 -21.43 13.25
C LYS A 387 13.99 -21.33 14.77
N GLY A 388 14.53 -20.22 15.25
CA GLY A 388 14.76 -19.98 16.68
C GLY A 388 13.48 -19.64 17.46
N LEU A 389 13.69 -19.14 18.67
CA LEU A 389 12.60 -18.70 19.54
C LEU A 389 11.76 -17.65 18.81
N ASN A 390 10.44 -17.82 18.84
CA ASN A 390 9.48 -16.95 18.17
C ASN A 390 9.84 -16.64 16.71
N ALA A 391 10.41 -17.63 16.01
CA ALA A 391 10.89 -17.48 14.63
C ALA A 391 11.91 -16.34 14.44
N GLY A 392 12.70 -16.02 15.45
CA GLY A 392 13.67 -14.92 15.43
C GLY A 392 13.05 -13.52 15.50
N PHE A 393 11.73 -13.41 15.65
CA PHE A 393 11.02 -12.14 15.75
C PHE A 393 11.27 -11.43 17.09
N SER A 394 11.25 -12.17 18.19
CA SER A 394 11.31 -11.65 19.56
C SER A 394 11.96 -12.64 20.52
N SER A 395 12.66 -12.13 21.51
CA SER A 395 13.15 -12.91 22.66
C SER A 395 12.17 -12.95 23.84
N ALA A 396 10.97 -12.36 23.71
CA ALA A 396 9.90 -12.43 24.71
C ALA A 396 9.37 -13.85 24.90
N SER A 397 8.61 -14.09 25.96
CA SER A 397 7.81 -15.32 26.06
C SER A 397 6.69 -15.31 25.03
N ALA A 398 6.29 -16.49 24.53
CA ALA A 398 5.32 -16.59 23.43
C ALA A 398 3.95 -15.96 23.75
N GLU A 399 3.58 -15.91 25.05
CA GLU A 399 2.32 -15.32 25.52
C GLU A 399 2.29 -13.79 25.42
N LYS A 400 3.47 -13.16 25.27
CA LYS A 400 3.59 -11.72 25.12
C LYS A 400 3.51 -11.25 23.68
N LEU A 401 3.62 -12.15 22.70
CA LEU A 401 3.60 -11.76 21.29
C LEU A 401 2.29 -11.04 20.96
N TYR A 402 2.42 -9.92 20.28
CA TYR A 402 1.31 -9.08 19.80
C TYR A 402 0.27 -9.90 19.03
N ILE A 403 0.72 -10.75 18.12
CA ILE A 403 -0.07 -11.74 17.39
C ILE A 403 0.69 -13.07 17.41
N PRO A 404 0.02 -14.23 17.60
CA PRO A 404 0.68 -15.52 17.53
C PRO A 404 1.35 -15.79 16.17
N LEU A 405 2.43 -16.56 16.20
CA LEU A 405 3.09 -17.07 15.00
C LEU A 405 2.22 -18.10 14.26
N ASP A 406 2.51 -18.34 12.98
CA ASP A 406 2.06 -19.54 12.26
C ASP A 406 2.53 -20.80 13.02
N PRO A 407 1.59 -21.62 13.52
CA PRO A 407 1.93 -22.79 14.34
C PRO A 407 2.48 -23.96 13.52
N ALA A 408 2.45 -23.88 12.19
CA ALA A 408 2.85 -25.00 11.34
C ALA A 408 4.35 -25.26 11.41
N ALA A 409 4.72 -26.55 11.48
CA ALA A 409 6.11 -26.96 11.59
C ALA A 409 6.93 -26.65 10.31
N ASP A 410 6.25 -26.56 9.17
CA ASP A 410 6.79 -26.25 7.84
C ASP A 410 6.63 -24.78 7.45
N ARG A 411 6.37 -23.90 8.42
CA ARG A 411 6.29 -22.47 8.14
C ARG A 411 7.57 -21.97 7.48
N PRO A 412 7.48 -21.12 6.47
CA PRO A 412 8.66 -20.57 5.80
C PRO A 412 9.45 -19.66 6.74
N ASP A 413 10.77 -19.57 6.55
CA ASP A 413 11.62 -18.62 7.25
C ASP A 413 12.63 -17.96 6.31
N ALA A 414 12.98 -16.71 6.61
CA ALA A 414 13.85 -15.89 5.77
C ALA A 414 15.28 -16.46 5.71
N CYS A 415 15.84 -16.90 6.84
CA CYS A 415 17.21 -17.39 6.94
C CYS A 415 17.42 -18.63 6.06
N ALA A 416 16.51 -19.60 6.11
CA ALA A 416 16.58 -20.79 5.27
C ALA A 416 16.50 -20.43 3.79
N GLN A 417 15.60 -19.50 3.42
CA GLN A 417 15.41 -19.10 2.03
C GLN A 417 16.55 -18.23 1.49
N MET A 418 17.25 -17.47 2.34
CA MET A 418 18.47 -16.74 1.95
C MET A 418 19.62 -17.71 1.57
N CYS A 419 19.65 -18.90 2.15
CA CYS A 419 20.66 -19.91 1.88
C CYS A 419 20.28 -20.86 0.72
N ASP A 420 19.07 -20.74 0.17
CA ASP A 420 18.56 -21.59 -0.90
C ASP A 420 18.30 -20.76 -2.17
N GLU A 421 19.17 -20.95 -3.18
CA GLU A 421 19.03 -20.29 -4.48
C GLU A 421 17.74 -20.66 -5.22
N GLY A 422 17.16 -21.83 -4.90
CA GLY A 422 15.87 -22.29 -5.45
C GLY A 422 14.65 -21.78 -4.70
N SER A 423 14.80 -21.02 -3.62
CA SER A 423 13.71 -20.52 -2.81
C SER A 423 12.85 -19.44 -3.51
N LEU A 424 11.64 -19.20 -2.98
CA LEU A 424 10.78 -18.11 -3.44
C LEU A 424 11.47 -16.75 -3.26
N ARG A 425 12.09 -16.52 -2.09
CA ARG A 425 12.80 -15.26 -1.81
C ARG A 425 13.92 -15.00 -2.81
N SER A 426 14.70 -16.02 -3.12
CA SER A 426 15.80 -15.92 -4.10
C SER A 426 15.25 -15.62 -5.50
N GLU A 427 14.08 -16.17 -5.86
CA GLU A 427 13.39 -15.86 -7.10
C GLU A 427 12.90 -14.39 -7.13
N VAL A 428 12.27 -13.92 -6.06
CA VAL A 428 11.82 -12.51 -5.93
C VAL A 428 13.00 -11.56 -6.06
N LYS A 429 14.12 -11.85 -5.41
CA LYS A 429 15.38 -11.08 -5.54
C LYS A 429 15.86 -11.00 -6.99
N ARG A 430 15.88 -12.14 -7.71
CA ARG A 430 16.29 -12.17 -9.13
C ARG A 430 15.33 -11.37 -10.00
N LEU A 431 14.03 -11.43 -9.74
CA LEU A 431 13.02 -10.66 -10.47
C LEU A 431 13.14 -9.14 -10.23
N ILE A 432 13.47 -8.73 -8.99
CA ILE A 432 13.74 -7.32 -8.69
C ILE A 432 14.97 -6.84 -9.48
N ALA A 433 16.07 -7.61 -9.45
CA ALA A 433 17.26 -7.29 -10.22
C ALA A 433 16.95 -7.25 -11.73
N PHE A 434 16.23 -8.24 -12.24
CA PHE A 434 15.78 -8.27 -13.65
C PHE A 434 14.98 -7.02 -14.03
N ARG A 435 14.06 -6.56 -13.15
CA ARG A 435 13.34 -5.29 -13.37
C ARG A 435 14.29 -4.09 -13.42
N GLN A 436 15.22 -3.99 -12.48
CA GLN A 436 16.10 -2.85 -12.33
C GLN A 436 17.12 -2.76 -13.48
N ASP A 437 17.58 -3.89 -14.00
CA ASP A 437 18.54 -3.98 -15.11
C ASP A 437 17.90 -3.71 -16.48
N ASN A 438 16.55 -3.70 -16.58
CA ASN A 438 15.85 -3.56 -17.84
C ASN A 438 14.98 -2.28 -17.88
N PRO A 439 15.39 -1.22 -18.60
CA PRO A 439 14.63 0.03 -18.67
C PRO A 439 13.18 -0.13 -19.11
N ALA A 440 12.88 -1.11 -19.96
CA ALA A 440 11.52 -1.41 -20.39
C ALA A 440 10.61 -1.89 -19.22
N LEU A 441 11.16 -2.47 -18.16
CA LEU A 441 10.41 -2.99 -17.02
C LEU A 441 10.28 -1.99 -15.88
N GLN A 442 10.99 -0.86 -15.90
CA GLN A 442 10.94 0.16 -14.85
C GLN A 442 9.58 0.85 -14.79
N SER A 443 9.36 1.65 -13.74
CA SER A 443 8.06 2.18 -13.34
C SER A 443 7.30 2.90 -14.45
N ARG A 444 8.01 3.68 -15.30
CA ARG A 444 7.43 4.46 -16.39
C ARG A 444 7.56 3.81 -17.76
N GLY A 445 8.06 2.58 -17.84
CA GLY A 445 8.12 1.84 -19.10
C GLY A 445 6.73 1.72 -19.74
N GLY A 446 6.66 1.84 -21.06
CA GLY A 446 5.42 1.69 -21.83
C GLY A 446 4.80 0.31 -21.63
N MET A 447 3.48 0.22 -21.77
CA MET A 447 2.70 -1.00 -21.53
C MET A 447 1.62 -1.19 -22.57
N GLU A 448 1.52 -2.42 -23.09
CA GLU A 448 0.44 -2.86 -23.97
C GLU A 448 0.09 -4.31 -23.67
N PHE A 449 -1.16 -4.58 -23.30
CA PHE A 449 -1.66 -5.96 -23.23
C PHE A 449 -1.97 -6.50 -24.63
N ILE A 450 -1.40 -7.63 -24.98
CA ILE A 450 -1.60 -8.34 -26.25
C ILE A 450 -2.71 -9.38 -26.11
N THR A 451 -2.71 -10.12 -24.99
CA THR A 451 -3.83 -10.97 -24.55
C THR A 451 -4.28 -10.53 -23.17
N ASP A 452 -5.46 -10.96 -22.75
CA ASP A 452 -6.06 -10.56 -21.48
C ASP A 452 -6.13 -11.67 -20.43
N GLY A 453 -5.63 -12.88 -20.75
CA GLY A 453 -5.69 -14.01 -19.83
C GLY A 453 -7.10 -14.50 -19.54
N ALA A 454 -8.06 -14.32 -20.48
CA ALA A 454 -9.40 -14.85 -20.36
C ALA A 454 -9.40 -16.37 -20.27
N ASP A 455 -10.36 -16.95 -19.53
CA ASP A 455 -10.61 -18.38 -19.41
C ASP A 455 -9.37 -19.23 -19.06
N GLY A 456 -8.47 -18.67 -18.24
CA GLY A 456 -7.20 -19.32 -17.85
C GLY A 456 -6.13 -19.32 -18.96
N GLY A 457 -6.34 -18.57 -20.03
CA GLY A 457 -5.33 -18.40 -21.09
C GLY A 457 -4.11 -17.61 -20.61
N ALA A 458 -3.00 -17.71 -21.37
CA ALA A 458 -1.79 -16.95 -21.05
C ALA A 458 -2.02 -15.44 -21.20
N LEU A 459 -1.55 -14.67 -20.22
CA LEU A 459 -1.49 -13.21 -20.27
C LEU A 459 -0.20 -12.80 -20.96
N VAL A 460 -0.32 -12.07 -22.06
CA VAL A 460 0.83 -11.56 -22.82
C VAL A 460 0.78 -10.04 -22.86
N TYR A 461 1.87 -9.41 -22.51
CA TYR A 461 2.00 -7.95 -22.60
C TYR A 461 3.38 -7.54 -23.10
N ARG A 462 3.42 -6.36 -23.70
CA ARG A 462 4.63 -5.73 -24.19
C ARG A 462 5.02 -4.55 -23.30
N ARG A 463 6.29 -4.52 -22.90
CA ARG A 463 6.91 -3.42 -22.17
C ARG A 463 7.94 -2.73 -23.07
N THR A 464 8.02 -1.41 -23.01
CA THR A 464 8.98 -0.62 -23.80
C THR A 464 9.67 0.42 -22.94
N GLY A 465 10.97 0.62 -23.14
CA GLY A 465 11.73 1.63 -22.44
C GLY A 465 13.07 1.92 -23.12
N GLY A 466 13.35 3.18 -23.46
CA GLY A 466 14.48 3.52 -24.31
C GLY A 466 14.38 2.84 -25.67
N SER A 467 15.41 2.07 -26.05
CA SER A 467 15.42 1.24 -27.26
C SER A 467 14.98 -0.20 -27.02
N GLN A 468 14.63 -0.57 -25.78
CA GLN A 468 14.31 -1.94 -25.40
C GLN A 468 12.82 -2.25 -25.54
N THR A 469 12.51 -3.42 -26.05
CA THR A 469 11.17 -3.99 -26.10
C THR A 469 11.19 -5.40 -25.51
N ILE A 470 10.38 -5.64 -24.48
CA ILE A 470 10.26 -6.94 -23.82
C ILE A 470 8.82 -7.41 -23.89
N TYR A 471 8.61 -8.62 -24.38
CA TYR A 471 7.36 -9.34 -24.29
C TYR A 471 7.39 -10.21 -23.05
N ALA A 472 6.41 -10.03 -22.18
CA ALA A 472 6.18 -10.87 -21.01
C ALA A 472 5.05 -11.85 -21.30
N VAL A 473 5.31 -13.12 -21.11
CA VAL A 473 4.33 -14.21 -21.25
C VAL A 473 4.16 -14.85 -19.89
N ILE A 474 2.95 -14.77 -19.35
CA ILE A 474 2.58 -15.33 -18.03
C ILE A 474 1.55 -16.43 -18.29
N ASN A 475 1.93 -17.67 -18.08
CA ASN A 475 1.04 -18.84 -18.23
C ASN A 475 0.86 -19.54 -16.88
N PRO A 476 -0.08 -19.10 -16.02
CA PRO A 476 -0.30 -19.74 -14.72
C PRO A 476 -1.09 -21.05 -14.85
N ALA A 477 -1.76 -21.31 -15.99
CA ALA A 477 -2.52 -22.53 -16.21
C ALA A 477 -1.66 -23.79 -16.06
N GLY A 478 -2.28 -24.92 -15.75
CA GLY A 478 -1.57 -26.22 -15.64
C GLY A 478 -1.21 -26.86 -16.98
N THR A 479 -1.44 -26.18 -18.10
CA THR A 479 -1.23 -26.70 -19.46
C THR A 479 -0.36 -25.77 -20.30
N PRO A 480 0.44 -26.31 -21.25
CA PRO A 480 1.23 -25.49 -22.16
C PRO A 480 0.37 -24.57 -23.04
N ALA A 481 0.91 -23.38 -23.33
CA ALA A 481 0.29 -22.40 -24.22
C ALA A 481 1.23 -22.06 -25.39
N GLN A 482 0.72 -22.08 -26.61
CA GLN A 482 1.42 -21.56 -27.79
C GLN A 482 1.17 -20.06 -27.91
N ILE A 483 2.24 -19.28 -28.14
CA ILE A 483 2.22 -17.81 -28.17
C ILE A 483 2.67 -17.30 -29.53
N PRO A 484 1.79 -17.30 -30.54
CA PRO A 484 2.13 -16.87 -31.90
C PRO A 484 2.40 -15.36 -32.01
N GLN A 485 2.05 -14.58 -30.95
CA GLN A 485 2.22 -13.13 -30.92
C GLN A 485 3.69 -12.70 -30.68
N ILE A 486 4.56 -13.62 -30.24
CA ILE A 486 5.98 -13.30 -30.02
C ILE A 486 6.74 -13.37 -31.33
N PRO A 487 7.49 -12.31 -31.73
CA PRO A 487 8.28 -12.31 -32.96
C PRO A 487 9.30 -13.45 -33.00
N ALA A 488 9.44 -14.11 -34.13
CA ALA A 488 10.48 -15.14 -34.32
C ALA A 488 11.88 -14.51 -34.18
N GLY A 489 12.79 -15.23 -33.50
CA GLY A 489 14.18 -14.80 -33.32
C GLY A 489 14.43 -13.87 -32.14
N GLY A 490 13.42 -13.63 -31.30
CA GLY A 490 13.60 -12.90 -30.04
C GLY A 490 14.53 -13.65 -29.07
N ARG A 491 15.21 -12.89 -28.20
CA ARG A 491 16.10 -13.44 -27.17
C ARG A 491 15.38 -13.57 -25.84
N VAL A 492 15.35 -14.79 -25.28
CA VAL A 492 14.82 -15.00 -23.92
C VAL A 492 15.80 -14.37 -22.92
N LEU A 493 15.34 -13.39 -22.15
CA LEU A 493 16.11 -12.72 -21.12
C LEU A 493 15.99 -13.40 -19.75
N TYR A 494 14.77 -13.89 -19.44
CA TYR A 494 14.47 -14.51 -18.16
C TYR A 494 13.32 -15.52 -18.31
N SER A 495 13.34 -16.57 -17.50
CA SER A 495 12.22 -17.54 -17.46
C SER A 495 12.07 -18.16 -16.09
N ILE A 496 10.82 -18.46 -15.74
CA ILE A 496 10.40 -19.31 -14.63
C ILE A 496 9.69 -20.50 -15.25
N GLY A 497 10.05 -21.72 -14.85
CA GLY A 497 9.48 -22.94 -15.44
C GLY A 497 10.00 -23.23 -16.85
N GLY A 498 9.24 -24.00 -17.63
CA GLY A 498 9.64 -24.54 -18.93
C GLY A 498 9.12 -23.75 -20.13
N TYR A 499 9.90 -23.75 -21.21
CA TYR A 499 9.48 -23.24 -22.52
C TYR A 499 10.23 -23.93 -23.65
N THR A 500 9.69 -23.85 -24.86
CA THR A 500 10.39 -24.16 -26.11
C THR A 500 10.23 -22.98 -27.08
N TYR A 501 11.31 -22.65 -27.81
CA TYR A 501 11.30 -21.56 -28.76
C TYR A 501 12.01 -21.97 -30.04
N ASP A 502 11.29 -22.75 -30.88
CA ASP A 502 11.75 -23.23 -32.17
C ASP A 502 10.78 -22.72 -33.27
N GLY A 503 11.05 -21.50 -33.74
CA GLY A 503 10.18 -20.77 -34.67
C GLY A 503 8.96 -20.15 -34.01
N ALA A 504 8.30 -20.84 -33.08
CA ALA A 504 7.18 -20.34 -32.27
C ALA A 504 7.48 -20.58 -30.77
N LEU A 505 7.05 -19.66 -29.90
CA LEU A 505 7.19 -19.81 -28.47
C LEU A 505 6.05 -20.67 -27.92
N THR A 506 6.41 -21.74 -27.21
CA THR A 506 5.48 -22.50 -26.36
C THR A 506 5.95 -22.36 -24.91
N VAL A 507 5.04 -21.97 -24.01
CA VAL A 507 5.31 -21.78 -22.58
C VAL A 507 4.57 -22.85 -21.79
N GLU A 508 5.30 -23.64 -21.00
CA GLU A 508 4.74 -24.69 -20.18
C GLU A 508 3.76 -24.15 -19.12
N GLY A 509 2.94 -25.01 -18.55
CA GLY A 509 2.02 -24.65 -17.47
C GLY A 509 2.76 -24.22 -16.20
N GLY A 510 2.25 -23.20 -15.50
CA GLY A 510 2.89 -22.64 -14.30
C GLY A 510 4.21 -21.94 -14.59
N SER A 511 4.33 -21.28 -15.75
CA SER A 511 5.59 -20.69 -16.24
C SER A 511 5.43 -19.23 -16.64
N ALA A 512 6.55 -18.50 -16.61
CA ALA A 512 6.66 -17.14 -17.15
C ALA A 512 7.91 -17.02 -18.02
N VAL A 513 7.83 -16.31 -19.15
CA VAL A 513 8.95 -16.12 -20.09
C VAL A 513 9.00 -14.67 -20.55
N PHE A 514 10.19 -14.08 -20.56
CA PHE A 514 10.44 -12.70 -20.98
C PHE A 514 11.37 -12.69 -22.19
N VAL A 515 10.86 -12.16 -23.29
CA VAL A 515 11.55 -12.18 -24.59
C VAL A 515 11.82 -10.77 -25.07
N GLU A 516 13.07 -10.44 -25.32
CA GLU A 516 13.47 -9.21 -26.00
C GLU A 516 13.35 -9.40 -27.52
N ALA A 517 12.70 -8.43 -28.20
CA ALA A 517 12.48 -8.46 -29.63
C ALA A 517 13.31 -7.39 -30.36
#